data_97c1b238cc36f6b818a55e45bd9c9bbf
#
_entry.id   97c1b238cc36f6b818a55e45bd9c9bbf
#
_cell.length_a   1.000
_cell.length_b   1.000
_cell.length_c   1.000
_cell.angle_alpha   90.00
_cell.angle_beta   90.00
_cell.angle_gamma   90.00
#
_symmetry.space_group_name_H-M   'P 1'
#
loop_
_entity.id
_entity.type
_entity.pdbx_description
1 polymer ?
#
loop_
_entity_poly.entity_id
_entity_poly.type
_entity_poly.pdbx_seq_one_letter_code
_entity_poly.pdbx_strand_id
1 'polypeptide(L)'
;RCLGWCDMGYRSDVSILIYGDDDDVVAFKAGERVKGYPTGMTNHPLDEETDDQHERFIWHTDDGNTMIELNWFSVKWYDTYPEIAYWQQLRGLWEDAYGKTSLQMEFARIGENSDDTELDYYGSDCQFYLNVERTIYKDIPIKEKVQNEYLKQYKK
;
A
#
# COMPACT_ATOMS: atom_id res chain seq x y z
N ARG A 1 -24.68 -17.06 2.08
CA ARG A 1 -23.60 -16.72 1.16
C ARG A 1 -23.89 -17.27 -0.24
N CYS A 2 -23.66 -16.50 -1.24
CA CYS A 2 -23.74 -17.00 -2.61
C CYS A 2 -22.66 -18.04 -2.82
N LEU A 3 -23.00 -19.09 -3.45
CA LEU A 3 -22.03 -20.09 -3.85
C LEU A 3 -21.11 -19.48 -4.91
N GLY A 4 -20.32 -20.15 -5.53
CA GLY A 4 -19.28 -19.71 -6.46
C GLY A 4 -19.38 -18.32 -7.10
N TRP A 5 -20.57 -17.79 -7.38
CA TRP A 5 -20.67 -16.50 -8.02
C TRP A 5 -20.55 -15.26 -7.13
N CYS A 6 -20.63 -15.37 -5.83
CA CYS A 6 -20.24 -14.28 -4.95
C CYS A 6 -18.74 -14.03 -5.01
N ASP A 7 -17.99 -15.06 -5.42
CA ASP A 7 -16.55 -14.97 -5.54
C ASP A 7 -16.10 -14.57 -6.95
N MET A 8 -17.08 -14.38 -7.86
CA MET A 8 -16.79 -14.07 -9.26
C MET A 8 -16.66 -12.58 -9.55
N GLY A 9 -16.61 -11.74 -8.52
CA GLY A 9 -16.42 -10.31 -8.73
C GLY A 9 -15.07 -10.02 -9.40
N TYR A 10 -15.02 -8.86 -10.04
CA TYR A 10 -13.80 -8.38 -10.69
C TYR A 10 -12.69 -8.20 -9.66
N ARG A 11 -11.53 -8.73 -9.92
CA ARG A 11 -10.42 -8.73 -8.96
C ARG A 11 -9.21 -7.99 -9.51
N SER A 12 -8.43 -7.46 -8.59
CA SER A 12 -7.23 -6.70 -8.93
C SER A 12 -6.08 -7.08 -8.01
N ASP A 13 -4.86 -6.93 -8.54
CA ASP A 13 -3.66 -6.88 -7.73
C ASP A 13 -3.30 -5.41 -7.54
N VAL A 14 -2.99 -5.01 -6.32
CA VAL A 14 -2.73 -3.62 -5.97
C VAL A 14 -1.44 -3.54 -5.17
N SER A 15 -0.63 -2.52 -5.47
CA SER A 15 0.55 -2.18 -4.68
C SER A 15 0.54 -0.71 -4.34
N ILE A 16 0.86 -0.40 -3.08
CA ILE A 16 1.03 0.96 -2.60
C ILE A 16 2.39 1.06 -1.93
N LEU A 17 3.16 2.06 -2.34
CA LEU A 17 4.41 2.41 -1.65
C LEU A 17 4.24 3.78 -1.01
N ILE A 18 4.66 3.90 0.25
CA ILE A 18 4.69 5.17 0.98
C ILE A 18 6.09 5.28 1.56
N TYR A 19 6.80 6.34 1.20
CA TYR A 19 8.20 6.46 1.61
C TYR A 19 8.60 7.91 1.82
N GLY A 20 9.66 8.08 2.59
CA GLY A 20 10.26 9.37 2.91
C GLY A 20 11.20 9.24 4.09
N ASP A 21 11.51 10.36 4.73
CA ASP A 21 12.35 10.37 5.93
C ASP A 21 11.72 9.53 7.04
N ASP A 22 12.54 8.88 7.85
CA ASP A 22 12.07 8.02 8.93
C ASP A 22 11.05 8.72 9.83
N ASP A 23 11.32 9.96 10.23
CA ASP A 23 10.44 10.71 11.11
C ASP A 23 9.09 11.00 10.46
N ASP A 24 9.09 11.34 9.18
CA ASP A 24 7.85 11.61 8.45
C ASP A 24 7.00 10.34 8.31
N VAL A 25 7.64 9.20 8.07
CA VAL A 25 6.93 7.92 7.96
C VAL A 25 6.32 7.53 9.31
N VAL A 26 7.05 7.71 10.40
CA VAL A 26 6.54 7.44 11.75
C VAL A 26 5.33 8.34 12.05
N ALA A 27 5.42 9.62 11.73
CA ALA A 27 4.33 10.57 11.93
C ALA A 27 3.11 10.22 11.07
N PHE A 28 3.33 9.80 9.83
CA PHE A 28 2.27 9.35 8.93
C PHE A 28 1.50 8.17 9.54
N LYS A 29 2.22 7.14 9.95
CA LYS A 29 1.58 5.96 10.55
C LYS A 29 0.77 6.32 11.78
N ALA A 30 1.33 7.13 12.66
CA ALA A 30 0.64 7.56 13.87
C ALA A 30 -0.63 8.36 13.54
N GLY A 31 -0.54 9.29 12.59
CA GLY A 31 -1.66 10.11 12.18
C GLY A 31 -2.79 9.29 11.53
N GLU A 32 -2.45 8.34 10.68
CA GLU A 32 -3.46 7.51 10.04
C GLU A 32 -4.11 6.53 11.02
N ARG A 33 -3.37 6.04 12.00
CA ARG A 33 -3.95 5.22 13.08
C ARG A 33 -5.00 5.99 13.88
N VAL A 34 -4.73 7.25 14.18
CA VAL A 34 -5.67 8.10 14.95
C VAL A 34 -6.96 8.28 14.16
N LYS A 35 -6.88 8.46 12.85
CA LYS A 35 -8.07 8.55 12.00
C LYS A 35 -8.86 7.24 11.98
N GLY A 36 -8.20 6.12 12.23
CA GLY A 36 -8.79 4.79 12.18
C GLY A 36 -8.97 4.27 10.76
N TYR A 37 -9.28 3.00 10.68
CA TYR A 37 -9.57 2.35 9.40
C TYR A 37 -11.07 2.05 9.35
N PRO A 38 -11.74 2.32 8.24
CA PRO A 38 -13.19 2.07 8.14
C PRO A 38 -13.50 0.59 8.34
N THR A 39 -14.74 0.25 8.52
CA THR A 39 -15.25 -1.13 8.60
C THR A 39 -15.12 -1.81 9.96
N GLY A 40 -14.73 -1.10 11.00
CA GLY A 40 -14.58 -1.70 12.31
C GLY A 40 -13.47 -2.73 12.42
N MET A 41 -12.58 -2.79 11.45
CA MET A 41 -11.37 -3.60 11.55
C MET A 41 -10.50 -3.05 12.64
N THR A 42 -9.96 -3.92 13.48
CA THR A 42 -9.17 -3.51 14.63
C THR A 42 -7.78 -3.03 14.24
N ASN A 43 -7.29 -3.47 13.09
CA ASN A 43 -5.95 -3.17 12.65
C ASN A 43 -5.95 -2.40 11.32
N HIS A 44 -5.19 -1.32 11.29
CA HIS A 44 -4.93 -0.60 10.05
C HIS A 44 -3.96 -1.42 9.19
N PRO A 45 -4.14 -1.48 7.83
CA PRO A 45 -3.20 -2.20 6.96
C PRO A 45 -1.75 -1.76 7.10
N LEU A 46 -1.49 -0.55 7.56
CA LEU A 46 -0.14 -0.08 7.87
C LEU A 46 0.52 -0.86 9.01
N ASP A 47 -0.28 -1.55 9.83
CA ASP A 47 0.20 -2.33 10.97
C ASP A 47 -0.17 -3.79 10.90
N GLU A 48 -1.03 -4.17 9.95
CA GLU A 48 -1.51 -5.54 9.82
C GLU A 48 -0.40 -6.49 9.42
N GLU A 49 -0.54 -7.71 9.90
CA GLU A 49 0.33 -8.78 9.50
C GLU A 49 -0.06 -9.29 8.12
N THR A 50 0.90 -9.93 7.48
CA THR A 50 0.69 -10.55 6.18
C THR A 50 -0.32 -11.70 6.28
N ASP A 51 -1.26 -11.75 5.35
CA ASP A 51 -2.19 -12.85 5.19
C ASP A 51 -2.22 -13.31 3.71
N ASP A 52 -3.22 -14.10 3.32
CA ASP A 52 -3.31 -14.67 1.98
C ASP A 52 -3.51 -13.61 0.88
N GLN A 53 -4.10 -12.48 1.22
CA GLN A 53 -4.45 -11.45 0.24
C GLN A 53 -3.73 -10.14 0.45
N HIS A 54 -3.04 -9.99 1.56
CA HIS A 54 -2.37 -8.74 1.89
C HIS A 54 -1.02 -9.01 2.52
N GLU A 55 -0.01 -8.28 2.09
CA GLU A 55 1.30 -8.32 2.73
C GLU A 55 1.83 -6.90 2.93
N ARG A 56 2.64 -6.76 3.96
CA ARG A 56 3.29 -5.50 4.30
C ARG A 56 4.76 -5.75 4.54
N PHE A 57 5.58 -4.92 3.93
CA PHE A 57 7.03 -4.93 4.14
C PHE A 57 7.49 -3.54 4.52
N ILE A 58 8.49 -3.48 5.38
CA ILE A 58 9.17 -2.24 5.73
C ILE A 58 10.59 -2.33 5.20
N TRP A 59 10.97 -1.32 4.44
CA TRP A 59 12.29 -1.21 3.87
C TRP A 59 13.00 -0.02 4.51
N HIS A 60 14.29 -0.18 4.82
CA HIS A 60 15.11 0.90 5.35
C HIS A 60 16.31 1.14 4.44
N THR A 61 16.66 2.40 4.26
CA THR A 61 17.87 2.78 3.55
C THR A 61 18.94 3.19 4.55
N ASP A 62 20.20 3.23 4.09
CA ASP A 62 21.32 3.65 4.94
C ASP A 62 21.30 5.13 5.27
N ASP A 63 20.58 5.94 4.50
CA ASP A 63 20.54 7.40 4.62
C ASP A 63 19.30 7.93 5.37
N GLY A 64 18.65 7.08 6.14
CA GLY A 64 17.60 7.51 7.05
C GLY A 64 16.21 7.61 6.43
N ASN A 65 15.95 6.88 5.36
CA ASN A 65 14.63 6.80 4.75
C ASN A 65 13.96 5.47 5.06
N THR A 66 12.65 5.50 5.12
CA THR A 66 11.82 4.31 5.31
C THR A 66 10.78 4.23 4.21
N MET A 67 10.50 3.02 3.76
CA MET A 67 9.42 2.73 2.81
C MET A 67 8.50 1.68 3.40
N ILE A 68 7.20 1.92 3.28
CA ILE A 68 6.16 0.93 3.57
C ILE A 68 5.68 0.42 2.22
N GLU A 69 5.77 -0.89 2.03
CA GLU A 69 5.25 -1.56 0.83
C GLU A 69 4.02 -2.38 1.22
N LEU A 70 2.88 -2.06 0.62
CA LEU A 70 1.62 -2.78 0.83
C LEU A 70 1.21 -3.42 -0.49
N ASN A 71 0.89 -4.70 -0.44
CA ASN A 71 0.44 -5.45 -1.62
C ASN A 71 -0.84 -6.18 -1.30
N TRP A 72 -1.79 -6.14 -2.21
CA TRP A 72 -3.01 -6.93 -2.16
C TRP A 72 -3.08 -7.79 -3.41
N PHE A 73 -3.49 -9.04 -3.25
CA PHE A 73 -3.53 -10.02 -4.34
C PHE A 73 -4.95 -10.50 -4.55
N SER A 74 -5.43 -10.38 -5.78
CA SER A 74 -6.73 -10.90 -6.20
C SER A 74 -7.87 -10.42 -5.30
N VAL A 75 -7.93 -9.10 -5.08
CA VAL A 75 -8.92 -8.49 -4.21
C VAL A 75 -9.97 -7.74 -5.02
N LYS A 76 -11.15 -7.59 -4.46
CA LYS A 76 -12.22 -6.78 -5.03
C LYS A 76 -11.96 -5.31 -4.68
N TRP A 77 -11.25 -4.63 -5.54
CA TRP A 77 -10.86 -3.24 -5.32
C TRP A 77 -11.95 -2.31 -5.83
N TYR A 78 -13.05 -2.23 -5.10
CA TYR A 78 -14.22 -1.44 -5.49
C TYR A 78 -14.32 -0.17 -4.65
N ASP A 79 -14.49 0.98 -5.31
CA ASP A 79 -14.59 2.28 -4.64
C ASP A 79 -15.77 2.36 -3.67
N THR A 80 -16.78 1.53 -3.86
CA THR A 80 -17.94 1.46 -2.98
C THR A 80 -17.65 0.77 -1.65
N TYR A 81 -16.54 0.05 -1.54
CA TYR A 81 -16.13 -0.55 -0.28
C TYR A 81 -15.44 0.51 0.60
N PRO A 82 -15.85 0.66 1.87
CA PRO A 82 -15.28 1.70 2.74
C PRO A 82 -13.76 1.62 2.88
N GLU A 83 -13.21 0.41 2.97
CA GLU A 83 -11.76 0.22 3.08
C GLU A 83 -11.02 0.66 1.81
N ILE A 84 -11.64 0.50 0.65
CA ILE A 84 -11.05 0.97 -0.61
C ILE A 84 -11.23 2.47 -0.75
N ALA A 85 -12.40 2.99 -0.37
CA ALA A 85 -12.66 4.43 -0.38
C ALA A 85 -11.64 5.17 0.49
N TYR A 86 -11.20 4.58 1.59
CA TYR A 86 -10.13 5.14 2.43
C TYR A 86 -8.86 5.40 1.61
N TRP A 87 -8.40 4.39 0.85
CA TRP A 87 -7.18 4.53 0.05
C TRP A 87 -7.36 5.53 -1.09
N GLN A 88 -8.53 5.53 -1.72
CA GLN A 88 -8.83 6.48 -2.80
C GLN A 88 -8.88 7.92 -2.29
N GLN A 89 -9.43 8.11 -1.10
CA GLN A 89 -9.45 9.43 -0.47
C GLN A 89 -8.02 9.88 -0.10
N LEU A 90 -7.22 8.97 0.45
CA LEU A 90 -5.84 9.26 0.80
C LEU A 90 -5.06 9.72 -0.44
N ARG A 91 -5.26 9.04 -1.56
CA ARG A 91 -4.66 9.41 -2.85
C ARG A 91 -5.11 10.82 -3.26
N GLY A 92 -6.40 11.08 -3.23
CA GLY A 92 -6.95 12.35 -3.67
C GLY A 92 -6.54 13.55 -2.80
N LEU A 93 -6.25 13.32 -1.54
CA LEU A 93 -5.87 14.37 -0.59
C LEU A 93 -4.38 14.40 -0.28
N TRP A 94 -3.58 13.59 -0.97
CA TRP A 94 -2.16 13.43 -0.62
C TRP A 94 -1.41 14.76 -0.60
N GLU A 95 -1.57 15.58 -1.63
CA GLU A 95 -0.88 16.85 -1.72
C GLU A 95 -1.27 17.78 -0.56
N ASP A 96 -2.55 17.86 -0.23
CA ASP A 96 -3.02 18.72 0.86
C ASP A 96 -2.53 18.23 2.22
N ALA A 97 -2.53 16.90 2.42
CA ALA A 97 -2.18 16.31 3.71
C ALA A 97 -0.68 16.20 3.92
N TYR A 98 0.06 15.86 2.87
CA TYR A 98 1.48 15.46 2.98
C TYR A 98 2.41 16.15 1.99
N GLY A 99 1.90 17.06 1.16
CA GLY A 99 2.69 17.69 0.10
C GLY A 99 3.86 18.53 0.59
N LYS A 100 3.86 18.93 1.87
CA LYS A 100 4.94 19.71 2.48
C LYS A 100 5.92 18.86 3.27
N THR A 101 5.72 17.55 3.28
CA THR A 101 6.62 16.60 3.95
C THR A 101 7.53 15.95 2.92
N SER A 102 8.43 15.11 3.39
CA SER A 102 9.26 14.28 2.51
C SER A 102 8.50 13.10 1.92
N LEU A 103 7.23 12.89 2.33
CA LEU A 103 6.48 11.68 1.98
C LEU A 103 6.07 11.66 0.53
N GLN A 104 6.25 10.50 -0.09
CA GLN A 104 5.84 10.19 -1.44
C GLN A 104 4.96 8.95 -1.43
N MET A 105 4.02 8.87 -2.35
CA MET A 105 3.19 7.68 -2.52
C MET A 105 3.21 7.25 -3.97
N GLU A 106 3.30 5.95 -4.20
CA GLU A 106 3.13 5.36 -5.51
C GLU A 106 2.03 4.31 -5.43
N PHE A 107 1.20 4.26 -6.45
CA PHE A 107 0.06 3.36 -6.53
C PHE A 107 0.07 2.64 -7.86
N ALA A 108 -0.12 1.33 -7.83
CA ALA A 108 -0.28 0.53 -9.03
C ALA A 108 -1.40 -0.49 -8.85
N ARG A 109 -2.19 -0.68 -9.88
CA ARG A 109 -3.26 -1.67 -9.89
C ARG A 109 -3.33 -2.36 -11.24
N ILE A 110 -3.49 -3.67 -11.21
CA ILE A 110 -3.75 -4.49 -12.40
C ILE A 110 -5.07 -5.20 -12.19
N GLY A 111 -6.04 -4.94 -13.06
CA GLY A 111 -7.31 -5.66 -13.07
C GLY A 111 -7.26 -6.92 -13.94
N GLU A 112 -8.38 -7.60 -14.04
CA GLU A 112 -8.47 -8.85 -14.81
C GLU A 112 -8.38 -8.60 -16.32
N ASN A 113 -8.90 -7.47 -16.80
CA ASN A 113 -8.81 -7.12 -18.22
C ASN A 113 -7.41 -6.68 -18.58
N SER A 114 -6.96 -7.05 -19.75
CA SER A 114 -5.56 -6.86 -20.16
C SER A 114 -5.13 -5.40 -20.23
N ASP A 115 -6.07 -4.50 -20.43
CA ASP A 115 -5.83 -3.06 -20.53
C ASP A 115 -6.21 -2.28 -19.28
N ASP A 116 -6.70 -2.97 -18.25
CA ASP A 116 -7.12 -2.32 -17.02
C ASP A 116 -5.94 -2.24 -16.03
N THR A 117 -5.16 -1.19 -16.18
CA THR A 117 -4.04 -0.91 -15.30
C THR A 117 -4.10 0.54 -14.83
N GLU A 118 -3.64 0.78 -13.60
CA GLU A 118 -3.44 2.12 -13.08
C GLU A 118 -2.02 2.23 -12.54
N LEU A 119 -1.40 3.39 -12.74
CA LEU A 119 -0.09 3.70 -12.20
C LEU A 119 -0.05 5.20 -11.91
N ASP A 120 0.00 5.57 -10.65
CA ASP A 120 -0.04 6.96 -10.23
C ASP A 120 1.02 7.25 -9.18
N TYR A 121 1.53 8.47 -9.22
CA TYR A 121 2.57 8.96 -8.33
C TYR A 121 2.10 10.23 -7.64
N TYR A 122 2.29 10.30 -6.33
CA TYR A 122 1.83 11.41 -5.49
C TYR A 122 3.00 11.95 -4.69
N GLY A 123 3.25 13.24 -4.82
CA GLY A 123 4.37 13.92 -4.21
C GLY A 123 5.31 14.51 -5.26
N SER A 124 6.20 15.38 -4.83
CA SER A 124 7.07 16.14 -5.75
C SER A 124 8.37 15.43 -6.10
N ASP A 125 8.70 14.35 -5.41
CA ASP A 125 9.99 13.68 -5.55
C ASP A 125 9.88 12.17 -5.61
N CYS A 126 8.87 11.68 -6.32
CA CYS A 126 8.68 10.24 -6.53
C CYS A 126 9.83 9.67 -7.34
N GLN A 127 10.29 8.48 -6.95
CA GLN A 127 11.43 7.81 -7.56
C GLN A 127 11.02 6.79 -8.62
N PHE A 128 9.72 6.61 -8.83
CA PHE A 128 9.16 5.72 -9.85
C PHE A 128 9.58 4.26 -9.66
N TYR A 129 9.47 3.78 -8.43
CA TYR A 129 9.81 2.39 -8.10
C TYR A 129 8.80 1.38 -8.64
N LEU A 130 7.52 1.78 -8.72
CA LEU A 130 6.49 0.91 -9.27
C LEU A 130 6.42 1.07 -10.78
N ASN A 131 6.25 -0.05 -11.45
CA ASN A 131 6.00 -0.14 -12.88
C ASN A 131 4.92 -1.17 -13.13
N VAL A 132 4.17 -0.99 -14.21
CA VAL A 132 3.09 -1.89 -14.58
C VAL A 132 3.20 -2.24 -16.06
N GLU A 133 3.29 -3.54 -16.36
CA GLU A 133 3.08 -4.06 -17.71
C GLU A 133 1.96 -5.08 -17.62
N ARG A 134 2.27 -6.35 -17.47
CA ARG A 134 1.28 -7.38 -17.12
C ARG A 134 1.44 -7.83 -15.68
N THR A 135 2.46 -7.32 -15.02
CA THR A 135 2.71 -7.50 -13.60
C THR A 135 3.15 -6.17 -13.02
N ILE A 136 3.15 -6.06 -11.71
CA ILE A 136 3.69 -4.90 -11.03
C ILE A 136 5.16 -5.17 -10.74
N TYR A 137 6.03 -4.28 -11.23
CA TYR A 137 7.46 -4.35 -10.98
C TYR A 137 7.85 -3.34 -9.91
N LYS A 138 8.84 -3.71 -9.12
CA LYS A 138 9.40 -2.84 -8.09
C LYS A 138 10.91 -2.78 -8.25
N ASP A 139 11.41 -1.63 -8.63
CA ASP A 139 12.84 -1.38 -8.76
C ASP A 139 13.32 -0.60 -7.54
N ILE A 140 13.33 -1.26 -6.40
CA ILE A 140 13.60 -0.65 -5.10
C ILE A 140 15.07 -0.84 -4.75
N PRO A 141 15.88 0.25 -4.71
CA PRO A 141 17.31 0.16 -4.43
C PRO A 141 17.59 0.10 -2.92
N ILE A 142 16.93 -0.82 -2.23
CA ILE A 142 17.05 -0.98 -0.79
C ILE A 142 17.70 -2.33 -0.51
N LYS A 143 18.71 -2.33 0.34
CA LYS A 143 19.53 -3.51 0.61
C LYS A 143 18.77 -4.62 1.29
N GLU A 144 17.85 -4.28 2.16
CA GLU A 144 17.25 -5.25 3.05
C GLU A 144 15.76 -5.03 3.19
N LYS A 145 15.00 -6.07 2.92
CA LYS A 145 13.56 -6.10 3.08
C LYS A 145 13.22 -6.64 4.46
N VAL A 146 12.47 -5.85 5.21
CA VAL A 146 12.09 -6.23 6.58
C VAL A 146 10.59 -6.49 6.61
N GLN A 147 10.22 -7.73 6.93
CA GLN A 147 8.82 -8.09 7.11
C GLN A 147 8.31 -7.53 8.45
N ASN A 148 7.00 -7.58 8.67
CA ASN A 148 6.45 -7.10 9.92
C ASN A 148 6.97 -7.92 11.11
N GLU A 149 6.88 -7.37 12.31
CA GLU A 149 7.47 -7.97 13.51
C GLU A 149 6.97 -9.37 13.81
N TYR A 150 5.71 -9.62 13.55
CA TYR A 150 5.12 -10.93 13.77
C TYR A 150 5.86 -12.02 12.97
N LEU A 151 6.01 -11.81 11.68
CA LEU A 151 6.68 -12.80 10.83
C LEU A 151 8.15 -12.96 11.20
N LYS A 152 8.82 -11.90 11.61
CA LYS A 152 10.20 -11.97 12.06
C LYS A 152 10.38 -12.92 13.22
N GLN A 153 9.45 -12.91 14.17
CA GLN A 153 9.51 -13.78 15.35
C GLN A 153 9.45 -15.25 14.99
N TYR A 154 8.80 -15.60 13.92
CA TYR A 154 8.62 -16.99 13.50
C TYR A 154 9.63 -17.49 12.51
N LYS A 155 10.48 -16.64 12.00
CA LYS A 155 11.49 -17.00 10.99
C LYS A 155 12.89 -17.24 11.52
N LYS A 156 13.02 -17.25 12.80
CA LYS A 156 14.34 -17.48 13.42
C LYS A 156 14.81 -18.93 13.28
#